data_30bbc2f2baf1a3085852707095498709
#
_entry.id   30bbc2f2baf1a3085852707095498709
#
_cell.length_a   1.000
_cell.length_b   1.000
_cell.length_c   1.000
_cell.angle_alpha   90.00
_cell.angle_beta   90.00
_cell.angle_gamma   90.00
#
_symmetry.space_group_name_H-M   'P 1'
#
loop_
_entity.id
_entity.type
_entity.pdbx_description
1 polymer ?
#
loop_
_entity_poly.entity_id
_entity_poly.type
_entity_poly.pdbx_seq_one_letter_code
_entity_poly.pdbx_strand_id
1 'polypeptide(L)'
;ILKVLPWDVRSIIQKEKLEFEYLQEIRLREGKPLIFLYHDTEVIPGAKARRPYLVTKDNIRETLEYISNYSLYACEQEMRQGFITIEGGHRVGLSGQAIMENGKVKNLKYISSVNIRVAHEMIGCADAVFPYIVCNRVLCHTLIVSPPGCGKTTMLRDLIRQISEGNSWIPGLAVGVVDERSEIG
;
A
#
# COMPACT_ATOMS: atom_id res chain seq x y z
N ILE A 1 1.63 -0.03 8.05
CA ILE A 1 1.72 -1.39 7.50
C ILE A 1 1.96 -2.47 8.54
N LEU A 2 2.76 -2.25 9.57
CA LEU A 2 3.02 -3.26 10.62
C LEU A 2 1.74 -3.76 11.28
N LYS A 3 0.74 -2.89 11.44
CA LYS A 3 -0.52 -3.24 12.12
C LYS A 3 -1.28 -4.39 11.44
N VAL A 4 -1.09 -4.58 10.14
CA VAL A 4 -1.77 -5.62 9.36
C VAL A 4 -0.99 -6.92 9.20
N LEU A 5 0.20 -7.02 9.79
CA LEU A 5 1.03 -8.21 9.73
C LEU A 5 0.92 -9.03 11.02
N PRO A 6 0.98 -10.37 10.96
CA PRO A 6 1.11 -11.24 12.13
C PRO A 6 2.36 -10.93 12.93
N TRP A 7 2.33 -11.25 14.21
CA TRP A 7 3.42 -10.94 15.14
C TRP A 7 4.76 -11.54 14.73
N ASP A 8 4.77 -12.77 14.27
CA ASP A 8 5.97 -13.48 13.83
C ASP A 8 6.58 -12.83 12.58
N VAL A 9 5.77 -12.41 11.61
CA VAL A 9 6.23 -11.67 10.42
C VAL A 9 6.81 -10.30 10.82
N ARG A 10 6.16 -9.59 11.76
CA ARG A 10 6.69 -8.32 12.31
C ARG A 10 8.04 -8.51 12.97
N SER A 11 8.16 -9.57 13.79
CA SER A 11 9.39 -9.92 14.50
C SER A 11 10.54 -10.22 13.54
N ILE A 12 10.24 -10.85 12.40
CA ILE A 12 11.22 -11.13 11.35
C ILE A 12 11.71 -9.83 10.69
N ILE A 13 10.82 -8.89 10.36
CA ILE A 13 11.19 -7.59 9.79
C ILE A 13 12.16 -6.87 10.73
N GLN A 14 11.86 -6.84 12.02
CA GLN A 14 12.72 -6.23 13.03
C GLN A 14 14.08 -6.94 13.16
N LYS A 15 14.08 -8.27 13.14
CA LYS A 15 15.28 -9.10 13.26
C LYS A 15 16.20 -8.95 12.04
N GLU A 16 15.65 -8.88 10.84
CA GLU A 16 16.38 -8.63 9.60
C GLU A 16 16.75 -7.14 9.43
N LYS A 17 16.31 -6.27 10.36
CA LYS A 17 16.56 -4.82 10.33
C LYS A 17 16.13 -4.15 9.03
N LEU A 18 14.98 -4.56 8.47
CA LEU A 18 14.43 -3.99 7.26
C LEU A 18 13.77 -2.64 7.57
N GLU A 19 14.30 -1.58 6.98
CA GLU A 19 13.74 -0.23 7.09
C GLU A 19 12.57 -0.09 6.12
N PHE A 20 11.45 0.47 6.62
CA PHE A 20 10.23 0.57 5.80
C PHE A 20 10.39 1.46 4.58
N GLU A 21 11.27 2.45 4.65
CA GLU A 21 11.59 3.35 3.54
C GLU A 21 12.03 2.61 2.26
N TYR A 22 12.69 1.45 2.42
CA TYR A 22 13.21 0.67 1.28
C TYR A 22 12.44 -0.63 1.04
N LEU A 23 11.43 -0.92 1.88
CA LEU A 23 10.62 -2.11 1.77
C LEU A 23 9.50 -1.90 0.74
N GLN A 24 9.59 -2.54 -0.41
CA GLN A 24 8.68 -2.34 -1.54
C GLN A 24 7.50 -3.32 -1.53
N GLU A 25 7.75 -4.58 -1.11
CA GLU A 25 6.73 -5.63 -1.18
C GLU A 25 6.95 -6.70 -0.11
N ILE A 26 5.86 -7.23 0.41
CA ILE A 26 5.84 -8.38 1.34
C ILE A 26 4.98 -9.47 0.71
N ARG A 27 5.57 -10.64 0.44
CA ARG A 27 4.88 -11.78 -0.19
C ARG A 27 4.68 -12.89 0.81
N LEU A 28 3.43 -13.12 1.16
CA LEU A 28 3.00 -14.25 1.98
C LEU A 28 2.29 -15.27 1.09
N ARG A 29 2.86 -16.47 0.95
CA ARG A 29 2.28 -17.59 0.21
C ARG A 29 2.31 -18.83 1.08
N GLU A 30 1.16 -19.44 1.30
CA GLU A 30 1.03 -20.63 2.15
C GLU A 30 2.02 -21.72 1.73
N GLY A 31 2.77 -22.26 2.70
CA GLY A 31 3.78 -23.31 2.51
C GLY A 31 5.02 -22.88 1.70
N LYS A 32 5.18 -21.59 1.39
CA LYS A 32 6.37 -21.07 0.69
C LYS A 32 7.17 -20.15 1.61
N PRO A 33 8.44 -19.91 1.29
CA PRO A 33 9.24 -18.93 2.01
C PRO A 33 8.59 -17.55 2.01
N LEU A 34 8.66 -16.86 3.15
CA LEU A 34 8.37 -15.43 3.25
C LEU A 34 9.39 -14.66 2.42
N ILE A 35 8.94 -13.74 1.60
CA ILE A 35 9.80 -12.92 0.73
C ILE A 35 9.50 -11.46 0.99
N PHE A 36 10.54 -10.67 1.17
CA PHE A 36 10.51 -9.21 1.13
C PHE A 36 11.22 -8.73 -0.14
N LEU A 37 10.62 -7.80 -0.86
CA LEU A 37 11.32 -7.02 -1.88
C LEU A 37 11.87 -5.77 -1.19
N TYR A 38 13.19 -5.68 -1.10
CA TYR A 38 13.91 -4.64 -0.37
C TYR A 38 15.07 -4.12 -1.20
N HIS A 39 15.12 -2.83 -1.51
CA HIS A 39 16.09 -2.24 -2.46
C HIS A 39 16.17 -3.03 -3.78
N ASP A 40 15.02 -3.30 -4.40
CA ASP A 40 14.90 -4.08 -5.65
C ASP A 40 15.50 -5.50 -5.59
N THR A 41 15.76 -6.01 -4.37
CA THR A 41 16.35 -7.32 -4.15
C THR A 41 15.43 -8.18 -3.30
N GLU A 42 15.30 -9.46 -3.61
CA GLU A 42 14.52 -10.39 -2.79
C GLU A 42 15.32 -10.80 -1.56
N VAL A 43 14.75 -10.53 -0.38
CA VAL A 43 15.26 -10.98 0.92
C VAL A 43 14.37 -12.11 1.43
N ILE A 44 14.96 -13.28 1.63
CA ILE A 44 14.29 -14.47 2.18
C ILE A 44 14.86 -14.74 3.57
N PRO A 45 14.10 -14.46 4.64
CA PRO A 45 14.55 -14.68 6.02
C PRO A 45 14.98 -16.13 6.27
N GLY A 46 16.15 -16.29 6.90
CA GLY A 46 16.70 -17.60 7.21
C GLY A 46 17.29 -18.38 6.04
N ALA A 47 17.26 -17.86 4.82
CA ALA A 47 17.83 -18.56 3.65
C ALA A 47 19.33 -18.82 3.79
N LYS A 48 20.09 -17.87 4.35
CA LYS A 48 21.53 -18.01 4.61
C LYS A 48 21.84 -19.21 5.53
N ALA A 49 20.97 -19.48 6.48
CA ALA A 49 21.08 -20.63 7.39
C ALA A 49 20.42 -21.90 6.82
N ARG A 50 19.99 -21.90 5.56
CA ARG A 50 19.23 -23.00 4.92
C ARG A 50 17.95 -23.38 5.68
N ARG A 51 17.38 -22.45 6.43
CA ARG A 51 16.13 -22.60 7.20
C ARG A 51 15.22 -21.39 6.93
N PRO A 52 14.66 -21.25 5.70
CA PRO A 52 13.78 -20.15 5.40
C PRO A 52 12.51 -20.22 6.26
N TYR A 53 12.00 -19.05 6.66
CA TYR A 53 10.70 -19.00 7.32
C TYR A 53 9.60 -19.34 6.31
N LEU A 54 8.83 -20.38 6.60
CA LEU A 54 7.71 -20.80 5.77
C LEU A 54 6.43 -20.15 6.28
N VAL A 55 5.71 -19.51 5.36
CA VAL A 55 4.42 -18.87 5.65
C VAL A 55 3.38 -19.95 5.96
N THR A 56 2.71 -19.79 7.09
CA THR A 56 1.66 -20.70 7.53
C THR A 56 0.28 -20.20 7.04
N LYS A 57 -0.72 -21.10 7.11
CA LYS A 57 -2.11 -20.73 6.86
C LYS A 57 -2.61 -19.69 7.86
N ASP A 58 -2.15 -19.77 9.11
CA ASP A 58 -2.51 -18.81 10.15
C ASP A 58 -1.95 -17.41 9.84
N ASN A 59 -0.73 -17.31 9.28
CA ASN A 59 -0.20 -16.02 8.84
C ASN A 59 -1.11 -15.35 7.79
N ILE A 60 -1.62 -16.12 6.82
CA ILE A 60 -2.55 -15.60 5.82
C ILE A 60 -3.85 -15.16 6.49
N ARG A 61 -4.43 -16.01 7.35
CA ARG A 61 -5.69 -15.72 8.05
C ARG A 61 -5.58 -14.46 8.90
N GLU A 62 -4.58 -14.37 9.78
CA GLU A 62 -4.39 -13.21 10.65
C GLU A 62 -4.17 -11.92 9.84
N THR A 63 -3.39 -11.99 8.76
CA THR A 63 -3.18 -10.84 7.87
C THR A 63 -4.52 -10.36 7.30
N LEU A 64 -5.39 -11.26 6.85
CA LEU A 64 -6.70 -10.91 6.32
C LEU A 64 -7.63 -10.33 7.39
N GLU A 65 -7.63 -10.89 8.60
CA GLU A 65 -8.39 -10.39 9.74
C GLU A 65 -7.97 -8.97 10.10
N TYR A 66 -6.68 -8.68 10.14
CA TYR A 66 -6.17 -7.33 10.44
C TYR A 66 -6.48 -6.33 9.32
N ILE A 67 -6.32 -6.72 8.06
CA ILE A 67 -6.61 -5.85 6.90
C ILE A 67 -8.09 -5.46 6.87
N SER A 68 -8.98 -6.41 7.18
CA SER A 68 -10.44 -6.20 7.14
C SER A 68 -11.02 -5.65 8.44
N ASN A 69 -10.19 -5.30 9.43
CA ASN A 69 -10.66 -4.99 10.79
C ASN A 69 -11.65 -6.04 11.32
N TYR A 70 -11.34 -7.32 11.11
CA TYR A 70 -12.17 -8.47 11.48
C TYR A 70 -13.53 -8.55 10.75
N SER A 71 -13.72 -7.76 9.68
CA SER A 71 -14.95 -7.76 8.88
C SER A 71 -14.66 -7.90 7.38
N LEU A 72 -14.48 -9.13 6.90
CA LEU A 72 -14.24 -9.41 5.47
C LEU A 72 -15.38 -8.90 4.57
N TYR A 73 -16.60 -8.77 5.10
CA TYR A 73 -17.73 -8.22 4.35
C TYR A 73 -17.52 -6.76 3.93
N ALA A 74 -16.83 -5.97 4.74
CA ALA A 74 -16.53 -4.57 4.41
C ALA A 74 -15.66 -4.43 3.17
N CYS A 75 -14.80 -5.42 2.90
CA CYS A 75 -13.86 -5.44 1.78
C CYS A 75 -14.32 -6.30 0.60
N GLU A 76 -15.58 -6.75 0.58
CA GLU A 76 -16.04 -7.74 -0.41
C GLU A 76 -15.94 -7.25 -1.86
N GLN A 77 -16.21 -5.98 -2.12
CA GLN A 77 -16.11 -5.39 -3.45
C GLN A 77 -14.67 -5.34 -3.94
N GLU A 78 -13.73 -4.95 -3.07
CA GLU A 78 -12.30 -4.89 -3.39
C GLU A 78 -11.73 -6.29 -3.56
N MET A 79 -12.11 -7.25 -2.71
CA MET A 79 -11.72 -8.65 -2.84
C MET A 79 -12.14 -9.26 -4.18
N ARG A 80 -13.30 -8.87 -4.73
CA ARG A 80 -13.73 -9.28 -6.07
C ARG A 80 -12.79 -8.79 -7.18
N GLN A 81 -12.14 -7.66 -6.96
CA GLN A 81 -11.14 -7.09 -7.87
C GLN A 81 -9.74 -7.72 -7.66
N GLY A 82 -9.57 -8.55 -6.61
CA GLY A 82 -8.33 -9.24 -6.29
C GLY A 82 -7.33 -8.40 -5.50
N PHE A 83 -7.72 -7.22 -5.02
CA PHE A 83 -6.87 -6.39 -4.15
C PHE A 83 -7.70 -5.53 -3.20
N ILE A 84 -7.08 -5.15 -2.09
CA ILE A 84 -7.62 -4.23 -1.07
C ILE A 84 -6.60 -3.10 -0.92
N THR A 85 -7.06 -1.86 -0.80
CA THR A 85 -6.23 -0.72 -0.41
C THR A 85 -6.39 -0.49 1.09
N ILE A 86 -5.28 -0.39 1.80
CA ILE A 86 -5.26 -0.14 3.25
C ILE A 86 -4.69 1.23 3.57
N GLU A 87 -4.90 1.68 4.81
CA GLU A 87 -4.41 2.96 5.35
C GLU A 87 -2.95 3.21 4.95
N GLY A 88 -2.65 4.41 4.44
CA GLY A 88 -1.36 4.78 3.86
C GLY A 88 -1.23 4.44 2.37
N GLY A 89 -2.32 4.05 1.69
CA GLY A 89 -2.34 3.77 0.25
C GLY A 89 -1.60 2.50 -0.16
N HIS A 90 -1.27 1.63 0.80
CA HIS A 90 -0.66 0.35 0.49
C HIS A 90 -1.67 -0.56 -0.20
N ARG A 91 -1.23 -1.30 -1.22
CA ARG A 91 -2.08 -2.24 -1.95
C ARG A 91 -1.80 -3.68 -1.57
N VAL A 92 -2.86 -4.39 -1.25
CA VAL A 92 -2.82 -5.80 -0.85
C VAL A 92 -3.50 -6.65 -1.92
N GLY A 93 -2.71 -7.31 -2.75
CA GLY A 93 -3.18 -8.29 -3.72
C GLY A 93 -3.51 -9.62 -3.05
N LEU A 94 -4.63 -10.22 -3.43
CA LEU A 94 -5.11 -11.47 -2.88
C LEU A 94 -5.18 -12.53 -3.97
N SER A 95 -4.78 -13.77 -3.65
CA SER A 95 -4.95 -14.90 -4.53
C SER A 95 -5.59 -16.07 -3.78
N GLY A 96 -6.62 -16.64 -4.37
CA GLY A 96 -7.39 -17.73 -3.80
C GLY A 96 -8.29 -18.37 -4.85
N GLN A 97 -9.26 -19.15 -4.42
CA GLN A 97 -10.24 -19.77 -5.28
C GLN A 97 -11.37 -18.79 -5.62
N ALA A 98 -11.50 -18.43 -6.90
CA ALA A 98 -12.60 -17.61 -7.37
C ALA A 98 -13.92 -18.40 -7.39
N ILE A 99 -14.98 -17.82 -6.82
CA ILE A 99 -16.33 -18.30 -6.97
C ILE A 99 -16.98 -17.48 -8.06
N MET A 100 -17.44 -18.16 -9.09
CA MET A 100 -18.09 -17.56 -10.25
C MET A 100 -19.61 -17.59 -10.11
N GLU A 101 -20.27 -16.48 -10.48
CA GLU A 101 -21.72 -16.38 -10.63
C GLU A 101 -22.03 -15.56 -11.88
N ASN A 102 -22.81 -16.09 -12.78
CA ASN A 102 -23.19 -15.44 -14.05
C ASN A 102 -21.98 -14.95 -14.87
N GLY A 103 -20.87 -15.72 -14.91
CA GLY A 103 -19.66 -15.38 -15.65
C GLY A 103 -18.78 -14.29 -15.01
N LYS A 104 -19.12 -13.84 -13.80
CA LYS A 104 -18.35 -12.85 -13.05
C LYS A 104 -17.84 -13.43 -11.73
N VAL A 105 -16.72 -12.92 -11.23
CA VAL A 105 -16.22 -13.29 -9.91
C VAL A 105 -17.18 -12.73 -8.85
N LYS A 106 -17.82 -13.64 -8.12
CA LYS A 106 -18.68 -13.29 -6.98
C LYS A 106 -17.88 -13.04 -5.72
N ASN A 107 -16.91 -13.91 -5.45
CA ASN A 107 -16.08 -13.81 -4.24
C ASN A 107 -14.78 -14.62 -4.43
N LEU A 108 -13.81 -14.39 -3.54
CA LEU A 108 -12.63 -15.23 -3.38
C LEU A 108 -12.78 -16.06 -2.12
N LYS A 109 -12.49 -17.36 -2.20
CA LYS A 109 -12.39 -18.27 -1.05
C LYS A 109 -11.00 -18.89 -0.98
N TYR A 110 -10.68 -19.47 0.18
CA TYR A 110 -9.40 -20.16 0.39
C TYR A 110 -8.22 -19.33 -0.06
N ILE A 111 -8.12 -18.08 0.45
CA ILE A 111 -6.98 -17.21 0.14
C ILE A 111 -5.71 -17.92 0.59
N SER A 112 -4.83 -18.17 -0.35
CA SER A 112 -3.54 -18.88 -0.15
C SER A 112 -2.33 -17.96 -0.34
N SER A 113 -2.55 -16.74 -0.83
CA SER A 113 -1.47 -15.78 -1.02
C SER A 113 -1.97 -14.36 -0.76
N VAL A 114 -1.13 -13.62 -0.06
CA VAL A 114 -1.28 -12.18 0.18
C VAL A 114 0.00 -11.50 -0.25
N ASN A 115 -0.14 -10.47 -1.08
CA ASN A 115 0.96 -9.69 -1.59
C ASN A 115 0.76 -8.22 -1.25
N ILE A 116 1.55 -7.70 -0.32
CA ILE A 116 1.42 -6.33 0.19
C ILE A 116 2.46 -5.46 -0.50
N ARG A 117 2.01 -4.53 -1.34
CA ARG A 117 2.86 -3.48 -1.93
C ARG A 117 2.87 -2.28 -1.02
N VAL A 118 4.07 -1.89 -0.62
CA VAL A 118 4.28 -0.75 0.27
C VAL A 118 4.25 0.54 -0.55
N ALA A 119 3.32 1.42 -0.24
CA ALA A 119 3.35 2.77 -0.78
C ALA A 119 4.34 3.62 0.03
N HIS A 120 5.14 4.41 -0.67
CA HIS A 120 6.09 5.33 -0.05
C HIS A 120 5.64 6.76 -0.28
N GLU A 121 5.86 7.62 0.70
CA GLU A 121 5.77 9.06 0.51
C GLU A 121 7.03 9.52 -0.22
N MET A 122 6.84 10.36 -1.22
CA MET A 122 7.95 11.01 -1.93
C MET A 122 7.89 12.51 -1.67
N ILE A 123 8.39 12.90 -0.49
CA ILE A 123 8.45 14.29 -0.07
C ILE A 123 9.30 15.09 -1.07
N GLY A 124 8.77 16.25 -1.49
CA GLY A 124 9.45 17.13 -2.44
C GLY A 124 9.24 16.77 -3.92
N CYS A 125 8.54 15.67 -4.23
CA CYS A 125 8.29 15.32 -5.63
C CYS A 125 7.43 16.35 -6.39
N ALA A 126 6.68 17.18 -5.67
CA ALA A 126 5.88 18.27 -6.21
C ALA A 126 6.60 19.62 -6.28
N ASP A 127 7.81 19.75 -5.75
CA ASP A 127 8.51 21.03 -5.64
C ASP A 127 8.65 21.75 -6.99
N ALA A 128 8.96 21.00 -8.04
CA ALA A 128 9.08 21.55 -9.39
C ALA A 128 7.75 22.04 -9.99
N VAL A 129 6.62 21.50 -9.50
CA VAL A 129 5.27 21.84 -10.01
C VAL A 129 4.60 22.91 -9.17
N PHE A 130 4.94 23.00 -7.90
CA PHE A 130 4.29 23.89 -6.94
C PHE A 130 4.23 25.36 -7.39
N PRO A 131 5.29 25.97 -7.97
CA PRO A 131 5.26 27.35 -8.46
C PRO A 131 4.22 27.61 -9.53
N TYR A 132 3.85 26.60 -10.31
CA TYR A 132 2.89 26.74 -11.40
C TYR A 132 1.43 26.71 -10.96
N ILE A 133 1.16 26.23 -9.75
CA ILE A 133 -0.19 26.17 -9.18
C ILE A 133 -0.51 27.34 -8.24
N VAL A 134 0.44 28.26 -8.06
CA VAL A 134 0.28 29.42 -7.18
C VAL A 134 0.46 30.71 -7.99
N CYS A 135 -0.51 31.62 -7.89
CA CYS A 135 -0.45 32.96 -8.46
C CYS A 135 -0.73 33.98 -7.36
N ASN A 136 0.18 34.95 -7.16
CA ASN A 136 0.02 36.00 -6.14
C ASN A 136 -0.31 35.44 -4.73
N ARG A 137 0.37 34.35 -4.32
CA ARG A 137 0.13 33.65 -3.06
C ARG A 137 -1.27 33.01 -2.93
N VAL A 138 -1.97 32.82 -4.00
CA VAL A 138 -3.28 32.16 -4.05
C VAL A 138 -3.17 30.91 -4.91
N LEU A 139 -3.76 29.82 -4.43
CA LEU A 139 -3.84 28.57 -5.20
C LEU A 139 -4.76 28.74 -6.40
N CYS A 140 -4.30 28.29 -7.55
CA CYS A 140 -5.08 28.27 -8.79
C CYS A 140 -5.87 26.96 -8.90
N HIS A 141 -7.05 27.01 -9.52
CA HIS A 141 -7.75 25.79 -9.95
C HIS A 141 -6.86 25.02 -10.93
N THR A 142 -6.48 23.81 -10.56
CA THR A 142 -5.47 23.04 -11.28
C THR A 142 -6.01 21.65 -11.63
N LEU A 143 -5.81 21.24 -12.88
CA LEU A 143 -6.09 19.89 -13.35
C LEU A 143 -4.77 19.17 -13.66
N ILE A 144 -4.53 18.04 -13.00
CA ILE A 144 -3.33 17.20 -13.21
C ILE A 144 -3.69 16.08 -14.18
N VAL A 145 -3.06 16.08 -15.35
CA VAL A 145 -3.29 15.07 -16.40
C VAL A 145 -1.98 14.39 -16.77
N SER A 146 -1.95 13.08 -16.72
CA SER A 146 -0.84 12.28 -17.24
C SER A 146 -1.29 10.83 -17.52
N PRO A 147 -0.53 10.05 -18.29
CA PRO A 147 -0.78 8.61 -18.43
C PRO A 147 -0.77 7.87 -17.09
N PRO A 148 -1.34 6.66 -17.01
CA PRO A 148 -1.22 5.81 -15.84
C PRO A 148 0.25 5.52 -15.49
N GLY A 149 0.55 5.39 -14.19
CA GLY A 149 1.91 5.07 -13.72
C GLY A 149 2.92 6.23 -13.71
N CYS A 150 2.53 7.44 -14.12
CA CYS A 150 3.41 8.62 -14.15
C CYS A 150 3.47 9.43 -12.84
N GLY A 151 3.11 8.84 -11.72
CA GLY A 151 3.27 9.47 -10.41
C GLY A 151 2.24 10.54 -10.03
N LYS A 152 1.08 10.64 -10.73
CA LYS A 152 0.02 11.62 -10.39
C LYS A 152 -0.37 11.61 -8.92
N THR A 153 -0.71 10.44 -8.42
CA THR A 153 -1.15 10.27 -7.03
C THR A 153 -0.04 10.61 -6.05
N THR A 154 1.20 10.22 -6.34
CA THR A 154 2.39 10.55 -5.54
C THR A 154 2.59 12.05 -5.45
N MET A 155 2.54 12.73 -6.60
CA MET A 155 2.65 14.19 -6.67
C MET A 155 1.48 14.89 -5.97
N LEU A 156 0.26 14.38 -6.11
CA LEU A 156 -0.92 14.95 -5.46
C LEU A 156 -0.83 14.85 -3.94
N ARG A 157 -0.34 13.74 -3.40
CA ARG A 157 -0.07 13.60 -1.95
C ARG A 157 0.88 14.66 -1.43
N ASP A 158 1.99 14.87 -2.14
CA ASP A 158 2.98 15.87 -1.73
C ASP A 158 2.44 17.30 -1.89
N LEU A 159 1.64 17.58 -2.92
CA LEU A 159 0.92 18.86 -3.05
C LEU A 159 -0.03 19.11 -1.87
N ILE A 160 -0.83 18.11 -1.49
CA ILE A 160 -1.75 18.19 -0.36
C ILE A 160 -0.98 18.49 0.93
N ARG A 161 0.13 17.77 1.18
CA ARG A 161 1.01 18.01 2.33
C ARG A 161 1.55 19.43 2.31
N GLN A 162 2.15 19.89 1.20
CA GLN A 162 2.73 21.23 1.09
C GLN A 162 1.69 22.33 1.24
N ILE A 163 0.47 22.15 0.72
CA ILE A 163 -0.63 23.11 0.88
C ILE A 163 -1.09 23.16 2.34
N SER A 164 -1.18 22.01 2.99
CA SER A 164 -1.61 21.93 4.40
C SER A 164 -0.59 22.49 5.37
N GLU A 165 0.69 22.15 5.20
CA GLU A 165 1.78 22.61 6.05
C GLU A 165 2.21 24.05 5.75
N GLY A 166 2.01 24.48 4.51
CA GLY A 166 2.58 25.72 4.01
C GLY A 166 4.02 25.57 3.54
N ASN A 167 4.47 26.50 2.72
CA ASN A 167 5.84 26.57 2.23
C ASN A 167 6.23 28.01 1.91
N SER A 168 7.33 28.24 1.17
CA SER A 168 7.78 29.59 0.78
C SER A 168 6.79 30.37 -0.10
N TRP A 169 5.87 29.69 -0.77
CA TRP A 169 4.92 30.27 -1.71
C TRP A 169 3.60 30.67 -1.07
N ILE A 170 3.10 29.86 -0.12
CA ILE A 170 1.82 30.09 0.55
C ILE A 170 1.90 29.70 2.04
N PRO A 171 1.12 30.34 2.92
CA PRO A 171 0.91 29.83 4.27
C PRO A 171 0.14 28.51 4.25
N GLY A 172 0.20 27.73 5.32
CA GLY A 172 -0.59 26.51 5.46
C GLY A 172 -2.09 26.80 5.40
N LEU A 173 -2.80 25.97 4.67
CA LEU A 173 -4.25 26.08 4.44
C LEU A 173 -4.97 24.84 4.94
N ALA A 174 -6.25 24.98 5.31
CA ALA A 174 -7.12 23.84 5.57
C ALA A 174 -7.46 23.16 4.25
N VAL A 175 -7.14 21.87 4.14
CA VAL A 175 -7.34 21.07 2.92
C VAL A 175 -8.40 20.00 3.16
N GLY A 176 -9.42 19.96 2.31
CA GLY A 176 -10.36 18.85 2.23
C GLY A 176 -10.00 17.94 1.04
N VAL A 177 -9.94 16.63 1.28
CA VAL A 177 -9.62 15.64 0.25
C VAL A 177 -10.82 14.74 0.01
N VAL A 178 -11.22 14.59 -1.26
CA VAL A 178 -12.20 13.58 -1.69
C VAL A 178 -11.44 12.51 -2.45
N ASP A 179 -11.32 11.34 -1.86
CA ASP A 179 -10.55 10.22 -2.39
C ASP A 179 -11.45 8.99 -2.59
N GLU A 180 -12.05 8.88 -3.78
CA GLU A 180 -12.99 7.81 -4.11
C GLU A 180 -12.38 6.41 -4.05
N ARG A 181 -11.04 6.30 -4.24
CA ARG A 181 -10.36 5.01 -4.37
C ARG A 181 -9.40 4.70 -3.22
N SER A 182 -9.41 5.52 -2.17
CA SER A 182 -8.46 5.41 -1.04
C SER A 182 -7.00 5.31 -1.51
N GLU A 183 -6.65 6.05 -2.55
CA GLU A 183 -5.29 6.06 -3.12
C GLU A 183 -4.39 7.11 -2.46
N ILE A 184 -4.97 8.12 -1.82
CA ILE A 184 -4.23 9.25 -1.24
C ILE A 184 -3.90 8.99 0.22
N GLY A 185 -4.77 8.34 0.98
CA GLY A 185 -4.57 8.19 2.38
C GLY A 185 -4.67 7.50 3.37
#